data_514cc36b686387c0de6c8057aec08189
#
_entry.id   514cc36b686387c0de6c8057aec08189
#
_cell.length_a   1.000
_cell.length_b   1.000
_cell.length_c   1.000
_cell.angle_alpha   90.00
_cell.angle_beta   90.00
_cell.angle_gamma   90.00
#
_symmetry.space_group_name_H-M   'P 1'
#
loop_
_entity.id
_entity.type
_entity.pdbx_description
1 polymer ?
#
loop_
_entity_poly.entity_id
_entity_poly.type
_entity_poly.pdbx_seq_one_letter_code
_entity_poly.pdbx_strand_id
1 'polypeptide(L)'
;MHKKNILLIVHCLPYPLNSGGRQAIFNGILAIKDDYDIFITYPDTDTAQDRIDKQAFLTAIGENVKLFPFINNYTVEEQSFIQKASCKLITLLNKICKTKQAPPNPYSYWIEELLPKSKSYIDHICNIIKDYNIDAVQCEMVRNLPFVLSLPPHVKTIFVHHELGFTRHQLELESLSSDLYDGQTICNWAKCLEVFLLNKFDYVVTLSSADSQKLRDAGVTTRIHDSFAIVKSSQVKNLVSDNPLELSFVGPDNHIPNFVGLKWFLDKCWTRLLQADKNYHLRIIGKWSEENITTFSSLYPNVSFSGFVENLESAIKNTIMIVPITIGSGIRMKILEAANLGIPFVSTSVGAEGIPVQSGKHCLLADKPSDFVDAILQLKEHKKRTLFIQKAHQLIEDNYSLEALQRNRLALYASIFNK
;
A
#
# COMPACT_ATOMS: atom_id res chain seq x y z
N MET A 1 2.41 11.20 -34.25
CA MET A 1 3.57 11.32 -33.37
C MET A 1 3.92 9.93 -32.84
N HIS A 2 5.20 9.59 -32.75
CA HIS A 2 5.62 8.36 -32.05
C HIS A 2 5.21 8.47 -30.57
N LYS A 3 4.60 7.42 -30.02
CA LYS A 3 4.34 7.35 -28.57
C LYS A 3 5.68 7.39 -27.83
N LYS A 4 5.68 7.98 -26.63
CA LYS A 4 6.85 7.96 -25.74
C LYS A 4 6.94 6.63 -25.01
N ASN A 5 8.15 6.14 -24.82
CA ASN A 5 8.47 4.88 -24.18
C ASN A 5 8.72 5.08 -22.69
N ILE A 6 7.92 4.43 -21.83
CA ILE A 6 8.01 4.54 -20.37
C ILE A 6 8.34 3.17 -19.79
N LEU A 7 9.45 3.09 -19.03
CA LEU A 7 9.82 1.89 -18.27
C LEU A 7 9.35 2.03 -16.83
N LEU A 8 8.51 1.10 -16.38
CA LEU A 8 8.10 0.95 -14.99
C LEU A 8 9.01 -0.08 -14.30
N ILE A 9 9.63 0.32 -13.18
CA ILE A 9 10.38 -0.57 -12.29
C ILE A 9 9.49 -0.83 -11.08
N VAL A 10 8.96 -2.05 -10.98
CA VAL A 10 8.06 -2.47 -9.89
C VAL A 10 8.69 -3.60 -9.07
N HIS A 11 8.26 -3.77 -7.83
CA HIS A 11 8.84 -4.77 -6.92
C HIS A 11 8.31 -6.20 -7.15
N CYS A 12 7.19 -6.33 -7.83
CA CYS A 12 6.57 -7.59 -8.28
C CYS A 12 5.59 -7.28 -9.42
N LEU A 13 5.17 -8.29 -10.15
CA LEU A 13 4.08 -8.12 -11.12
C LEU A 13 2.84 -7.54 -10.41
N PRO A 14 2.20 -6.46 -10.93
CA PRO A 14 1.02 -5.87 -10.29
C PRO A 14 -0.26 -6.70 -10.53
N TYR A 15 -0.16 -8.01 -10.36
CA TYR A 15 -1.22 -9.00 -10.50
C TYR A 15 -0.89 -10.25 -9.65
N PRO A 16 -1.90 -10.97 -9.07
CA PRO A 16 -3.32 -10.63 -9.02
C PRO A 16 -3.62 -9.37 -8.19
N LEU A 17 -4.80 -8.77 -8.37
CA LEU A 17 -5.19 -7.48 -7.74
C LEU A 17 -5.62 -7.64 -6.27
N ASN A 18 -4.82 -8.37 -5.48
CA ASN A 18 -5.11 -8.77 -4.11
C ASN A 18 -4.51 -7.84 -3.04
N SER A 19 -3.93 -6.72 -3.44
CA SER A 19 -3.43 -5.69 -2.52
C SER A 19 -3.61 -4.30 -3.10
N GLY A 20 -3.75 -3.29 -2.23
CA GLY A 20 -3.91 -1.90 -2.64
C GLY A 20 -2.77 -1.38 -3.51
N GLY A 21 -1.52 -1.77 -3.20
CA GLY A 21 -0.36 -1.39 -4.01
C GLY A 21 -0.41 -1.96 -5.43
N ARG A 22 -0.75 -3.26 -5.58
CA ARG A 22 -0.92 -3.88 -6.92
C ARG A 22 -2.04 -3.23 -7.71
N GLN A 23 -3.18 -2.95 -7.07
CA GLN A 23 -4.31 -2.24 -7.68
C GLN A 23 -3.90 -0.84 -8.15
N ALA A 24 -3.19 -0.08 -7.32
CA ALA A 24 -2.74 1.27 -7.66
C ALA A 24 -1.79 1.29 -8.86
N ILE A 25 -0.83 0.37 -8.92
CA ILE A 25 0.10 0.24 -10.05
C ILE A 25 -0.65 -0.19 -11.32
N PHE A 26 -1.50 -1.22 -11.24
CA PHE A 26 -2.28 -1.73 -12.37
C PHE A 26 -3.18 -0.64 -12.96
N ASN A 27 -3.90 0.08 -12.13
CA ASN A 27 -4.78 1.18 -12.56
C ASN A 27 -3.98 2.37 -13.11
N GLY A 28 -2.79 2.64 -12.56
CA GLY A 28 -1.85 3.63 -13.10
C GLY A 28 -1.41 3.29 -14.53
N ILE A 29 -1.17 2.01 -14.82
CA ILE A 29 -0.85 1.52 -16.17
C ILE A 29 -2.07 1.66 -17.09
N LEU A 30 -3.26 1.25 -16.64
CA LEU A 30 -4.50 1.38 -17.42
C LEU A 30 -4.76 2.83 -17.84
N ALA A 31 -4.43 3.78 -16.97
CA ALA A 31 -4.66 5.21 -17.23
C ALA A 31 -3.80 5.78 -18.37
N ILE A 32 -2.69 5.15 -18.71
CA ILE A 32 -1.70 5.73 -19.66
C ILE A 32 -1.35 4.83 -20.84
N LYS A 33 -1.70 3.54 -20.81
CA LYS A 33 -1.29 2.54 -21.81
C LYS A 33 -1.74 2.83 -23.25
N ASP A 34 -2.78 3.62 -23.42
CA ASP A 34 -3.30 3.96 -24.75
C ASP A 34 -2.56 5.16 -25.36
N ASP A 35 -1.88 5.98 -24.57
CA ASP A 35 -1.15 7.18 -24.96
C ASP A 35 0.36 6.97 -25.01
N TYR A 36 0.89 5.99 -24.26
CA TYR A 36 2.32 5.67 -24.10
C TYR A 36 2.60 4.20 -24.38
N ASP A 37 3.82 3.89 -24.85
CA ASP A 37 4.32 2.52 -24.91
C ASP A 37 4.92 2.13 -23.56
N ILE A 38 4.36 1.12 -22.92
CA ILE A 38 4.69 0.74 -21.55
C ILE A 38 5.55 -0.52 -21.49
N PHE A 39 6.66 -0.41 -20.80
CA PHE A 39 7.61 -1.47 -20.51
C PHE A 39 7.63 -1.70 -19.00
N ILE A 40 7.58 -2.93 -18.53
CA ILE A 40 7.57 -3.23 -17.09
C ILE A 40 8.67 -4.22 -16.77
N THR A 41 9.53 -3.89 -15.80
CA THR A 41 10.50 -4.81 -15.23
C THR A 41 10.26 -5.04 -13.75
N TYR A 42 10.46 -6.27 -13.30
CA TYR A 42 10.26 -6.70 -11.92
C TYR A 42 11.08 -7.97 -11.64
N PRO A 43 11.48 -8.22 -10.36
CA PRO A 43 12.04 -9.51 -9.94
C PRO A 43 11.01 -10.62 -10.10
N ASP A 44 11.45 -11.76 -10.65
CA ASP A 44 10.60 -12.92 -10.93
C ASP A 44 11.31 -14.21 -10.50
N THR A 45 10.56 -15.21 -10.10
CA THR A 45 11.06 -16.53 -9.71
C THR A 45 10.79 -17.61 -10.77
N ASP A 46 10.04 -17.25 -11.81
CA ASP A 46 9.65 -18.10 -12.95
C ASP A 46 8.95 -19.41 -12.54
N THR A 47 8.18 -19.36 -11.47
CA THR A 47 7.34 -20.49 -11.05
C THR A 47 6.17 -20.71 -11.98
N ALA A 48 5.50 -21.86 -11.87
CA ALA A 48 4.27 -22.13 -12.63
C ALA A 48 3.18 -21.07 -12.33
N GLN A 49 3.08 -20.61 -11.07
CA GLN A 49 2.13 -19.57 -10.69
C GLN A 49 2.50 -18.22 -11.31
N ASP A 50 3.78 -17.84 -11.33
CA ASP A 50 4.23 -16.61 -11.98
C ASP A 50 3.86 -16.57 -13.47
N ARG A 51 3.95 -17.70 -14.17
CA ARG A 51 3.55 -17.80 -15.60
C ARG A 51 2.05 -17.64 -15.78
N ILE A 52 1.24 -18.22 -14.89
CA ILE A 52 -0.23 -18.04 -14.89
C ILE A 52 -0.58 -16.57 -14.63
N ASP A 53 0.03 -15.95 -13.62
CA ASP A 53 -0.22 -14.56 -13.26
C ASP A 53 0.20 -13.60 -14.39
N LYS A 54 1.32 -13.86 -15.09
CA LYS A 54 1.75 -13.10 -16.28
C LYS A 54 0.71 -13.16 -17.39
N GLN A 55 0.23 -14.36 -17.71
CA GLN A 55 -0.78 -14.51 -18.76
C GLN A 55 -2.08 -13.80 -18.39
N ALA A 56 -2.53 -13.94 -17.14
CA ALA A 56 -3.73 -13.27 -16.64
C ALA A 56 -3.56 -11.74 -16.62
N PHE A 57 -2.39 -11.24 -16.24
CA PHE A 57 -2.07 -9.81 -16.32
C PHE A 57 -2.16 -9.28 -17.75
N LEU A 58 -1.49 -9.95 -18.73
CA LEU A 58 -1.51 -9.52 -20.13
C LEU A 58 -2.92 -9.56 -20.72
N THR A 59 -3.72 -10.56 -20.36
CA THR A 59 -5.14 -10.63 -20.74
C THR A 59 -5.93 -9.45 -20.20
N ALA A 60 -5.67 -9.05 -18.95
CA ALA A 60 -6.41 -7.97 -18.27
C ALA A 60 -5.96 -6.57 -18.73
N ILE A 61 -4.65 -6.38 -19.03
CA ILE A 61 -4.09 -5.05 -19.37
C ILE A 61 -4.13 -4.76 -20.87
N GLY A 62 -4.06 -5.79 -21.72
CA GLY A 62 -3.98 -5.68 -23.17
C GLY A 62 -2.53 -5.74 -23.72
N GLU A 63 -2.43 -5.79 -25.06
CA GLU A 63 -1.17 -6.07 -25.77
C GLU A 63 -0.17 -4.90 -25.83
N ASN A 64 -0.58 -3.69 -25.42
CA ASN A 64 0.27 -2.48 -25.49
C ASN A 64 1.33 -2.39 -24.36
N VAL A 65 1.43 -3.42 -23.52
CA VAL A 65 2.34 -3.48 -22.38
C VAL A 65 3.33 -4.63 -22.58
N LYS A 66 4.64 -4.35 -22.47
CA LYS A 66 5.70 -5.33 -22.61
C LYS A 66 6.33 -5.66 -21.25
N LEU A 67 6.48 -6.96 -20.95
CA LEU A 67 7.04 -7.43 -19.68
C LEU A 67 8.50 -7.88 -19.87
N PHE A 68 9.35 -7.45 -18.95
CA PHE A 68 10.77 -7.77 -18.85
C PHE A 68 11.08 -8.30 -17.44
N PRO A 69 10.68 -9.54 -17.12
CA PRO A 69 10.96 -10.11 -15.81
C PRO A 69 12.47 -10.28 -15.62
N PHE A 70 12.98 -9.92 -14.48
CA PHE A 70 14.35 -10.18 -14.08
C PHE A 70 14.40 -11.47 -13.25
N ILE A 71 14.88 -12.53 -13.88
CA ILE A 71 15.11 -13.81 -13.21
C ILE A 71 16.55 -13.79 -12.69
N ASN A 72 16.67 -13.81 -11.36
CA ASN A 72 17.99 -13.90 -10.74
C ASN A 72 18.49 -15.34 -10.83
N ASN A 73 19.23 -15.64 -11.90
CA ASN A 73 19.82 -16.97 -12.14
C ASN A 73 21.03 -17.27 -11.20
N TYR A 74 21.30 -16.43 -10.22
CA TYR A 74 22.30 -16.77 -9.22
C TYR A 74 21.78 -17.94 -8.39
N THR A 75 22.19 -19.14 -8.77
CA THR A 75 22.12 -20.30 -7.88
C THR A 75 22.85 -19.98 -6.59
N VAL A 76 22.35 -20.49 -5.48
CA VAL A 76 22.96 -20.35 -4.13
C VAL A 76 24.45 -20.81 -4.10
N GLU A 77 24.94 -21.40 -5.18
CA GLU A 77 26.32 -21.86 -5.33
C GLU A 77 27.32 -20.75 -5.66
N GLU A 78 26.91 -19.61 -6.21
CA GLU A 78 27.77 -18.47 -6.52
C GLU A 78 27.81 -17.36 -5.46
N GLN A 79 27.15 -17.51 -4.33
CA GLN A 79 27.58 -16.81 -3.12
C GLN A 79 29.03 -17.23 -2.88
N SER A 80 29.94 -16.32 -3.18
CA SER A 80 31.37 -16.61 -3.35
C SER A 80 31.83 -17.53 -2.23
N PHE A 81 32.66 -18.53 -2.55
CA PHE A 81 33.33 -19.39 -1.59
C PHE A 81 33.92 -18.58 -0.41
N ILE A 82 34.31 -17.34 -0.66
CA ILE A 82 34.77 -16.34 0.31
C ILE A 82 33.64 -15.91 1.28
N GLN A 83 32.41 -15.67 0.84
CA GLN A 83 31.27 -15.33 1.74
C GLN A 83 30.85 -16.53 2.59
N LYS A 84 30.82 -17.74 1.99
CA LYS A 84 30.54 -18.98 2.76
C LYS A 84 31.67 -19.30 3.75
N ALA A 85 32.92 -19.07 3.36
CA ALA A 85 34.06 -19.26 4.24
C ALA A 85 34.11 -18.20 5.36
N SER A 86 33.82 -16.93 5.06
CA SER A 86 33.78 -15.88 6.07
C SER A 86 32.60 -16.07 7.04
N CYS A 87 31.40 -16.43 6.57
CA CYS A 87 30.27 -16.78 7.44
C CYS A 87 30.57 -17.98 8.33
N LYS A 88 31.22 -19.05 7.80
CA LYS A 88 31.66 -20.21 8.60
C LYS A 88 32.71 -19.82 9.62
N LEU A 89 33.69 -18.98 9.24
CA LEU A 89 34.72 -18.49 10.12
C LEU A 89 34.15 -17.62 11.24
N ILE A 90 33.27 -16.70 10.93
CA ILE A 90 32.55 -15.87 11.92
C ILE A 90 31.69 -16.74 12.85
N THR A 91 31.02 -17.75 12.33
CA THR A 91 30.21 -18.70 13.14
C THR A 91 31.14 -19.53 14.06
N LEU A 92 32.30 -19.93 13.57
CA LEU A 92 33.28 -20.66 14.36
C LEU A 92 33.93 -19.77 15.46
N LEU A 93 34.29 -18.53 15.10
CA LEU A 93 34.82 -17.54 16.05
C LEU A 93 33.79 -17.19 17.13
N ASN A 94 32.51 -17.02 16.77
CA ASN A 94 31.46 -16.79 17.73
C ASN A 94 31.21 -17.98 18.67
N LYS A 95 31.38 -19.22 18.20
CA LYS A 95 31.37 -20.43 19.05
C LYS A 95 32.53 -20.48 20.00
N ILE A 96 33.74 -20.11 19.56
CA ILE A 96 34.97 -20.11 20.37
C ILE A 96 34.92 -19.00 21.44
N CYS A 97 34.46 -17.80 21.05
CA CYS A 97 34.43 -16.64 21.93
C CYS A 97 33.23 -16.64 22.91
N LYS A 98 32.32 -17.63 22.83
CA LYS A 98 31.07 -17.68 23.64
C LYS A 98 30.29 -16.35 23.66
N THR A 99 30.43 -15.51 22.64
CA THR A 99 29.65 -14.30 22.52
C THR A 99 28.23 -14.70 22.21
N LYS A 100 27.27 -14.35 23.08
CA LYS A 100 25.85 -14.40 22.74
C LYS A 100 25.69 -13.52 21.52
N GLN A 101 25.26 -14.08 20.37
CA GLN A 101 24.88 -13.26 19.24
C GLN A 101 23.80 -12.30 19.74
N ALA A 102 24.00 -11.00 19.55
CA ALA A 102 22.94 -10.05 19.75
C ALA A 102 21.76 -10.48 18.84
N PRO A 103 20.53 -10.40 19.32
CA PRO A 103 19.38 -10.65 18.47
C PRO A 103 19.46 -9.76 17.21
N PRO A 104 18.93 -10.21 16.05
CA PRO A 104 18.97 -9.40 14.84
C PRO A 104 18.30 -8.04 15.13
N ASN A 105 18.91 -6.97 14.63
CA ASN A 105 18.36 -5.62 14.77
C ASN A 105 16.99 -5.55 14.05
N PRO A 106 15.88 -5.32 14.76
CA PRO A 106 14.55 -5.31 14.19
C PRO A 106 14.31 -4.14 13.21
N TYR A 107 15.21 -3.16 13.19
CA TYR A 107 15.11 -1.96 12.33
C TYR A 107 16.01 -2.03 11.09
N SER A 108 16.83 -3.08 10.92
CA SER A 108 17.83 -3.16 9.84
C SER A 108 17.18 -3.05 8.46
N TYR A 109 16.00 -3.63 8.26
CA TYR A 109 15.33 -3.62 6.97
C TYR A 109 14.92 -2.22 6.49
N TRP A 110 14.76 -1.23 7.39
CA TRP A 110 14.45 0.15 7.01
C TRP A 110 15.56 0.77 6.16
N ILE A 111 16.81 0.43 6.48
CA ILE A 111 17.98 0.86 5.70
C ILE A 111 18.17 -0.05 4.49
N GLU A 112 18.01 -1.38 4.68
CA GLU A 112 18.24 -2.38 3.62
C GLU A 112 17.35 -2.15 2.40
N GLU A 113 16.10 -1.70 2.59
CA GLU A 113 15.21 -1.32 1.49
C GLU A 113 15.78 -0.19 0.62
N LEU A 114 16.59 0.69 1.20
CA LEU A 114 17.17 1.88 0.58
C LEU A 114 18.62 1.67 0.12
N LEU A 115 19.17 0.45 0.24
CA LEU A 115 20.52 0.13 -0.21
C LEU A 115 20.55 -0.15 -1.74
N PRO A 116 21.73 0.03 -2.37
CA PRO A 116 21.93 -0.27 -3.78
C PRO A 116 21.51 -1.69 -4.14
N LYS A 117 20.94 -1.83 -5.32
CA LYS A 117 20.46 -3.11 -5.86
C LYS A 117 21.60 -3.88 -6.55
N SER A 118 21.37 -5.16 -6.89
CA SER A 118 22.37 -5.98 -7.56
C SER A 118 22.78 -5.37 -8.90
N LYS A 119 24.07 -5.48 -9.21
CA LYS A 119 24.62 -4.99 -10.47
C LYS A 119 23.93 -5.61 -11.67
N SER A 120 23.66 -6.93 -11.64
CA SER A 120 22.96 -7.63 -12.71
C SER A 120 21.57 -7.09 -13.00
N TYR A 121 20.81 -6.67 -11.97
CA TYR A 121 19.50 -6.07 -12.19
C TYR A 121 19.63 -4.63 -12.73
N ILE A 122 20.63 -3.87 -12.29
CA ILE A 122 20.93 -2.55 -12.84
C ILE A 122 21.30 -2.67 -14.33
N ASP A 123 22.19 -3.60 -14.67
CA ASP A 123 22.61 -3.85 -16.06
C ASP A 123 21.40 -4.26 -16.93
N HIS A 124 20.49 -5.11 -16.41
CA HIS A 124 19.25 -5.48 -17.08
C HIS A 124 18.38 -4.26 -17.39
N ILE A 125 18.16 -3.37 -16.41
CA ILE A 125 17.40 -2.12 -16.59
C ILE A 125 18.07 -1.23 -17.63
N CYS A 126 19.39 -1.03 -17.55
CA CYS A 126 20.13 -0.20 -18.50
C CYS A 126 20.07 -0.74 -19.93
N ASN A 127 20.08 -2.06 -20.12
CA ASN A 127 19.90 -2.68 -21.43
C ASN A 127 18.50 -2.41 -21.99
N ILE A 128 17.44 -2.55 -21.20
CA ILE A 128 16.07 -2.21 -21.63
C ILE A 128 16.00 -0.74 -22.06
N ILE A 129 16.58 0.17 -21.26
CA ILE A 129 16.58 1.60 -21.56
C ILE A 129 17.22 1.87 -22.94
N LYS A 130 18.36 1.23 -23.19
CA LYS A 130 19.10 1.39 -24.45
C LYS A 130 18.37 0.74 -25.63
N ASP A 131 17.97 -0.52 -25.51
CA ASP A 131 17.46 -1.34 -26.61
C ASP A 131 16.08 -0.86 -27.08
N TYR A 132 15.30 -0.28 -26.19
CA TYR A 132 13.95 0.22 -26.47
C TYR A 132 13.84 1.75 -26.47
N ASN A 133 14.96 2.48 -26.44
CA ASN A 133 14.98 3.97 -26.44
C ASN A 133 13.98 4.54 -25.43
N ILE A 134 14.08 4.15 -24.16
CA ILE A 134 13.19 4.60 -23.10
C ILE A 134 13.35 6.10 -22.86
N ASP A 135 12.23 6.84 -22.91
CA ASP A 135 12.20 8.29 -22.69
C ASP A 135 12.11 8.63 -21.19
N ALA A 136 11.38 7.82 -20.40
CA ALA A 136 11.24 8.00 -18.96
C ALA A 136 11.25 6.69 -18.20
N VAL A 137 11.80 6.70 -16.98
CA VAL A 137 11.76 5.60 -16.03
C VAL A 137 10.91 6.00 -14.84
N GLN A 138 9.89 5.21 -14.54
CA GLN A 138 9.06 5.35 -13.36
C GLN A 138 9.37 4.24 -12.38
N CYS A 139 9.82 4.60 -11.17
CA CYS A 139 10.04 3.67 -10.06
C CYS A 139 8.83 3.68 -9.12
N GLU A 140 8.37 2.51 -8.74
CA GLU A 140 7.23 2.31 -7.84
C GLU A 140 7.71 1.68 -6.53
N MET A 141 7.20 2.14 -5.39
CA MET A 141 7.52 1.65 -4.05
C MET A 141 8.94 2.00 -3.55
N VAL A 142 9.05 2.28 -2.25
CA VAL A 142 10.27 2.76 -1.56
C VAL A 142 11.51 1.93 -1.87
N ARG A 143 11.40 0.60 -1.93
CA ARG A 143 12.53 -0.29 -2.24
C ARG A 143 13.15 -0.10 -3.62
N ASN A 144 12.49 0.61 -4.52
CA ASN A 144 12.99 0.92 -5.86
C ASN A 144 13.60 2.32 -5.96
N LEU A 145 13.59 3.11 -4.89
CA LEU A 145 14.25 4.42 -4.83
C LEU A 145 15.74 4.38 -5.24
N PRO A 146 16.56 3.40 -4.77
CA PRO A 146 18.00 3.40 -5.05
C PRO A 146 18.35 3.30 -6.54
N PHE A 147 17.45 2.82 -7.40
CA PHE A 147 17.74 2.73 -8.84
C PHE A 147 18.07 4.09 -9.47
N VAL A 148 17.53 5.19 -8.93
CA VAL A 148 17.80 6.55 -9.46
C VAL A 148 19.29 6.86 -9.56
N LEU A 149 20.13 6.32 -8.67
CA LEU A 149 21.57 6.54 -8.66
C LEU A 149 22.30 5.81 -9.80
N SER A 150 21.64 4.90 -10.48
CA SER A 150 22.22 4.04 -11.53
C SER A 150 21.58 4.27 -12.91
N LEU A 151 20.54 5.11 -12.98
CA LEU A 151 19.86 5.40 -14.24
C LEU A 151 20.69 6.35 -15.12
N PRO A 152 20.66 6.19 -16.45
CA PRO A 152 21.34 7.10 -17.36
C PRO A 152 20.78 8.53 -17.25
N PRO A 153 21.65 9.58 -17.30
CA PRO A 153 21.23 10.97 -17.02
C PRO A 153 20.33 11.59 -18.10
N HIS A 154 20.21 10.97 -19.27
CA HIS A 154 19.35 11.46 -20.36
C HIS A 154 17.89 11.03 -20.20
N VAL A 155 17.60 10.08 -19.31
CA VAL A 155 16.26 9.53 -19.10
C VAL A 155 15.55 10.34 -18.01
N LYS A 156 14.31 10.74 -18.25
CA LYS A 156 13.49 11.38 -17.21
C LYS A 156 13.12 10.36 -16.12
N THR A 157 13.21 10.79 -14.87
CA THR A 157 13.00 9.91 -13.72
C THR A 157 11.80 10.36 -12.91
N ILE A 158 10.90 9.40 -12.64
CA ILE A 158 9.66 9.61 -11.90
C ILE A 158 9.64 8.59 -10.75
N PHE A 159 9.31 9.03 -9.55
CA PHE A 159 9.04 8.14 -8.44
C PHE A 159 7.58 8.24 -8.01
N VAL A 160 6.86 7.11 -7.94
CA VAL A 160 5.49 7.05 -7.41
C VAL A 160 5.52 6.53 -5.99
N HIS A 161 5.16 7.40 -5.06
CA HIS A 161 5.23 7.14 -3.63
C HIS A 161 3.87 6.63 -3.11
N HIS A 162 3.79 5.34 -2.80
CA HIS A 162 2.55 4.71 -2.32
C HIS A 162 2.34 4.88 -0.82
N GLU A 163 3.42 4.91 -0.06
CA GLU A 163 3.44 5.04 1.39
C GLU A 163 4.76 5.65 1.84
N LEU A 164 4.73 6.67 2.70
CA LEU A 164 5.94 7.32 3.21
C LEU A 164 6.70 6.36 4.14
N GLY A 165 7.88 5.91 3.72
CA GLY A 165 8.70 4.97 4.46
C GLY A 165 9.04 5.49 5.84
N PHE A 166 9.52 6.73 5.95
CA PHE A 166 9.88 7.33 7.25
C PHE A 166 8.67 7.49 8.20
N THR A 167 7.46 7.72 7.68
CA THR A 167 6.24 7.75 8.52
C THR A 167 5.91 6.35 9.03
N ARG A 168 6.00 5.34 8.17
CA ARG A 168 5.81 3.93 8.57
C ARG A 168 6.83 3.53 9.64
N HIS A 169 8.12 3.83 9.42
CA HIS A 169 9.19 3.48 10.36
C HIS A 169 8.99 4.12 11.74
N GLN A 170 8.57 5.39 11.79
CA GLN A 170 8.27 6.07 13.05
C GLN A 170 7.14 5.36 13.83
N LEU A 171 6.09 4.93 13.13
CA LEU A 171 4.97 4.23 13.74
C LEU A 171 5.32 2.80 14.18
N GLU A 172 6.16 2.12 13.40
CA GLU A 172 6.69 0.81 13.77
C GLU A 172 7.57 0.92 15.03
N LEU A 173 8.41 1.97 15.12
CA LEU A 173 9.24 2.23 16.28
C LEU A 173 8.41 2.38 17.56
N GLU A 174 7.30 3.10 17.50
CA GLU A 174 6.38 3.29 18.62
C GLU A 174 5.72 1.99 19.09
N SER A 175 5.61 0.99 18.19
CA SER A 175 5.03 -0.32 18.48
C SER A 175 6.04 -1.38 18.95
N LEU A 176 7.34 -1.15 18.73
CA LEU A 176 8.42 -2.08 19.06
C LEU A 176 9.09 -1.66 20.37
N SER A 177 9.03 -2.51 21.39
CA SER A 177 9.77 -2.33 22.65
C SER A 177 11.13 -3.02 22.58
N SER A 178 12.17 -2.36 22.06
CA SER A 178 13.53 -2.88 22.06
C SER A 178 14.50 -1.82 22.56
N ASP A 179 15.02 -2.02 23.77
CA ASP A 179 16.04 -1.16 24.39
C ASP A 179 17.47 -1.46 23.91
N LEU A 180 17.65 -2.49 23.07
CA LEU A 180 18.97 -2.94 22.61
C LEU A 180 19.55 -2.12 21.45
N TYR A 181 18.72 -1.38 20.73
CA TYR A 181 19.10 -0.62 19.54
C TYR A 181 18.48 0.77 19.58
N ASP A 182 19.24 1.76 19.14
CA ASP A 182 18.72 3.11 18.98
C ASP A 182 17.83 3.19 17.72
N GLY A 183 16.58 2.72 17.84
CA GLY A 183 15.59 2.71 16.76
C GLY A 183 15.29 4.11 16.22
N GLN A 184 15.33 5.14 17.08
CA GLN A 184 15.09 6.52 16.65
C GLN A 184 16.21 7.03 15.73
N THR A 185 17.47 6.75 16.06
CA THR A 185 18.60 7.10 15.18
C THR A 185 18.50 6.38 13.83
N ILE A 186 18.16 5.09 13.82
CA ILE A 186 17.99 4.32 12.58
C ILE A 186 16.82 4.88 11.75
N CYS A 187 15.71 5.22 12.38
CA CYS A 187 14.57 5.85 11.73
C CYS A 187 14.96 7.19 11.08
N ASN A 188 15.72 8.01 11.79
CA ASN A 188 16.23 9.28 11.28
C ASN A 188 17.17 9.08 10.09
N TRP A 189 18.05 8.09 10.12
CA TRP A 189 18.92 7.75 8.98
C TRP A 189 18.10 7.27 7.78
N ALA A 190 17.13 6.40 7.97
CA ALA A 190 16.24 5.94 6.92
C ALA A 190 15.50 7.13 6.27
N LYS A 191 14.97 8.05 7.08
CA LYS A 191 14.34 9.29 6.61
C LYS A 191 15.30 10.15 5.79
N CYS A 192 16.52 10.40 6.29
CA CYS A 192 17.52 11.20 5.57
C CYS A 192 17.86 10.57 4.21
N LEU A 193 18.04 9.25 4.17
CA LEU A 193 18.36 8.53 2.96
C LEU A 193 17.20 8.52 1.96
N GLU A 194 15.96 8.32 2.43
CA GLU A 194 14.75 8.38 1.61
C GLU A 194 14.61 9.76 0.96
N VAL A 195 14.72 10.84 1.75
CA VAL A 195 14.67 12.23 1.25
C VAL A 195 15.81 12.52 0.26
N PHE A 196 17.03 12.06 0.56
CA PHE A 196 18.16 12.20 -0.36
C PHE A 196 17.89 11.54 -1.71
N LEU A 197 17.38 10.31 -1.71
CA LEU A 197 17.08 9.58 -2.94
C LEU A 197 15.91 10.21 -3.71
N LEU A 198 14.87 10.67 -3.03
CA LEU A 198 13.74 11.38 -3.65
C LEU A 198 14.20 12.65 -4.37
N ASN A 199 15.17 13.38 -3.79
CA ASN A 199 15.73 14.59 -4.40
C ASN A 199 16.63 14.32 -5.62
N LYS A 200 16.87 13.05 -6.00
CA LYS A 200 17.56 12.67 -7.23
C LYS A 200 16.63 12.41 -8.41
N PHE A 201 15.34 12.24 -8.16
CA PHE A 201 14.35 12.13 -9.22
C PHE A 201 14.00 13.49 -9.83
N ASP A 202 13.57 13.51 -11.10
CA ASP A 202 13.02 14.73 -11.72
C ASP A 202 11.63 15.06 -11.17
N TYR A 203 10.83 14.01 -10.86
CA TYR A 203 9.46 14.12 -10.37
C TYR A 203 9.17 13.08 -9.30
N VAL A 204 8.42 13.49 -8.28
CA VAL A 204 7.83 12.61 -7.28
C VAL A 204 6.30 12.72 -7.38
N VAL A 205 5.63 11.59 -7.38
CA VAL A 205 4.17 11.49 -7.41
C VAL A 205 3.72 10.90 -6.09
N THR A 206 2.80 11.56 -5.40
CA THR A 206 2.16 11.01 -4.19
C THR A 206 0.71 10.65 -4.47
N LEU A 207 0.13 9.80 -3.65
CA LEU A 207 -1.26 9.39 -3.77
C LEU A 207 -2.22 10.32 -3.01
N SER A 208 -1.69 11.30 -2.27
CA SER A 208 -2.48 12.31 -1.56
C SER A 208 -1.73 13.62 -1.40
N SER A 209 -2.47 14.73 -1.30
CA SER A 209 -1.91 16.05 -0.98
C SER A 209 -1.31 16.11 0.44
N ALA A 210 -1.83 15.31 1.37
CA ALA A 210 -1.27 15.20 2.72
C ALA A 210 0.15 14.61 2.69
N ASP A 211 0.37 13.56 1.90
CA ASP A 211 1.70 12.97 1.74
C ASP A 211 2.65 13.92 1.01
N SER A 212 2.17 14.67 0.00
CA SER A 212 2.94 15.73 -0.64
C SER A 212 3.43 16.77 0.36
N GLN A 213 2.57 17.19 1.28
CA GLN A 213 2.96 18.16 2.30
C GLN A 213 4.00 17.57 3.27
N LYS A 214 3.80 16.34 3.74
CA LYS A 214 4.77 15.64 4.60
C LYS A 214 6.14 15.50 3.94
N LEU A 215 6.20 15.25 2.62
CA LEU A 215 7.46 15.19 1.88
C LEU A 215 8.15 16.56 1.82
N ARG A 216 7.41 17.63 1.55
CA ARG A 216 7.96 19.02 1.56
C ARG A 216 8.50 19.36 2.94
N ASP A 217 7.75 19.06 4.01
CA ASP A 217 8.15 19.29 5.41
C ASP A 217 9.37 18.45 5.81
N ALA A 218 9.56 17.30 5.17
CA ALA A 218 10.73 16.44 5.37
C ALA A 218 11.97 16.92 4.59
N GLY A 219 11.86 17.93 3.69
CA GLY A 219 12.97 18.47 2.92
C GLY A 219 13.08 17.93 1.49
N VAL A 220 12.01 17.38 0.93
CA VAL A 220 11.96 17.03 -0.49
C VAL A 220 11.74 18.30 -1.31
N THR A 221 12.71 18.61 -2.17
CA THR A 221 12.73 19.80 -3.04
C THR A 221 12.39 19.50 -4.49
N THR A 222 12.37 18.22 -4.85
CA THR A 222 11.95 17.72 -6.17
C THR A 222 10.50 18.12 -6.46
N ARG A 223 10.16 18.24 -7.74
CA ARG A 223 8.78 18.53 -8.16
C ARG A 223 7.85 17.44 -7.71
N ILE A 224 6.92 17.77 -6.81
CA ILE A 224 5.92 16.84 -6.30
C ILE A 224 4.59 17.07 -7.02
N HIS A 225 3.98 16.01 -7.51
CA HIS A 225 2.69 16.00 -8.18
C HIS A 225 1.73 15.07 -7.43
N ASP A 226 0.53 15.58 -7.15
CA ASP A 226 -0.51 14.78 -6.50
C ASP A 226 -1.24 13.95 -7.56
N SER A 227 -1.31 12.64 -7.35
CA SER A 227 -2.11 11.73 -8.18
C SER A 227 -2.83 10.75 -7.25
N PHE A 228 -4.07 10.50 -7.54
CA PHE A 228 -4.91 9.69 -6.65
C PHE A 228 -4.85 8.21 -7.02
N ALA A 229 -4.98 7.32 -6.03
CA ALA A 229 -5.34 5.94 -6.29
C ALA A 229 -6.78 5.88 -6.79
N ILE A 230 -7.12 4.88 -7.58
CA ILE A 230 -8.50 4.71 -8.05
C ILE A 230 -9.12 3.41 -7.59
N VAL A 231 -10.43 3.39 -7.56
CA VAL A 231 -11.24 2.16 -7.44
C VAL A 231 -11.98 1.96 -8.76
N LYS A 232 -12.06 0.71 -9.19
CA LYS A 232 -12.87 0.37 -10.36
C LYS A 232 -14.33 0.79 -10.09
N SER A 233 -14.86 1.71 -10.91
CA SER A 233 -16.24 2.18 -10.75
C SER A 233 -17.22 1.01 -10.67
N SER A 234 -18.08 1.02 -9.67
CA SER A 234 -19.20 0.09 -9.54
C SER A 234 -20.50 0.86 -9.63
N GLN A 235 -21.48 0.27 -10.30
CA GLN A 235 -22.84 0.84 -10.26
C GLN A 235 -23.45 0.50 -8.90
N VAL A 236 -23.66 1.52 -8.06
CA VAL A 236 -24.38 1.34 -6.79
C VAL A 236 -25.85 1.02 -7.09
N LYS A 237 -26.16 -0.27 -7.09
CA LYS A 237 -27.53 -0.76 -7.20
C LYS A 237 -28.10 -0.90 -5.79
N ASN A 238 -28.88 0.09 -5.32
CA ASN A 238 -29.72 0.05 -4.10
C ASN A 238 -29.09 -0.72 -2.91
N LEU A 239 -27.94 -0.26 -2.43
CA LEU A 239 -27.15 -0.96 -1.43
C LEU A 239 -27.35 -0.41 -0.01
N VAL A 240 -28.56 -0.08 0.37
CA VAL A 240 -28.81 0.27 1.77
C VAL A 240 -28.95 -1.02 2.56
N SER A 241 -28.00 -1.28 3.45
CA SER A 241 -28.09 -2.40 4.39
C SER A 241 -29.33 -2.28 5.25
N ASP A 242 -30.17 -3.29 5.24
CA ASP A 242 -31.32 -3.41 6.15
C ASP A 242 -30.90 -3.90 7.54
N ASN A 243 -29.66 -4.40 7.69
CA ASN A 243 -29.12 -4.89 8.96
C ASN A 243 -27.96 -4.01 9.47
N PRO A 244 -28.22 -2.96 10.29
CA PRO A 244 -27.18 -2.09 10.83
C PRO A 244 -26.37 -2.71 11.98
N LEU A 245 -26.61 -3.96 12.34
CA LEU A 245 -25.94 -4.68 13.44
C LEU A 245 -24.76 -5.50 12.94
N GLU A 246 -24.63 -5.69 11.63
CA GLU A 246 -23.49 -6.40 11.03
C GLU A 246 -22.38 -5.42 10.71
N LEU A 247 -21.23 -5.58 11.36
CA LEU A 247 -20.03 -4.80 11.10
C LEU A 247 -19.04 -5.59 10.26
N SER A 248 -18.25 -4.91 9.44
CA SER A 248 -17.13 -5.50 8.72
C SER A 248 -15.83 -4.74 8.96
N PHE A 249 -14.74 -5.47 9.09
CA PHE A 249 -13.37 -4.99 9.07
C PHE A 249 -12.60 -5.68 7.95
N VAL A 250 -11.90 -4.92 7.12
CA VAL A 250 -11.14 -5.45 5.97
C VAL A 250 -9.65 -5.19 6.15
N GLY A 251 -8.84 -6.24 6.12
CA GLY A 251 -7.40 -6.17 6.14
C GLY A 251 -6.73 -7.34 6.87
N PRO A 252 -5.52 -7.75 6.43
CA PRO A 252 -4.74 -8.81 7.06
C PRO A 252 -3.98 -8.32 8.30
N ASP A 253 -3.61 -9.26 9.20
CA ASP A 253 -2.88 -8.97 10.44
C ASP A 253 -1.39 -8.67 10.23
N ASN A 254 -0.79 -9.13 9.15
CA ASN A 254 0.61 -8.84 8.84
C ASN A 254 0.86 -7.37 8.45
N HIS A 255 -0.19 -6.57 8.33
CA HIS A 255 -0.11 -5.12 8.18
C HIS A 255 -0.38 -4.47 9.54
N ILE A 256 0.67 -3.99 10.20
CA ILE A 256 0.65 -3.46 11.59
C ILE A 256 -0.51 -2.50 11.85
N PRO A 257 -0.82 -1.50 11.00
CA PRO A 257 -1.97 -0.63 11.21
C PRO A 257 -3.30 -1.35 11.33
N ASN A 258 -3.50 -2.45 10.60
CA ASN A 258 -4.72 -3.25 10.70
C ASN A 258 -4.82 -3.96 12.04
N PHE A 259 -3.72 -4.60 12.47
CA PHE A 259 -3.67 -5.31 13.74
C PHE A 259 -3.89 -4.36 14.92
N VAL A 260 -3.13 -3.27 14.98
CA VAL A 260 -3.23 -2.27 16.04
C VAL A 260 -4.63 -1.64 16.08
N GLY A 261 -5.16 -1.25 14.92
CA GLY A 261 -6.48 -0.63 14.81
C GLY A 261 -7.62 -1.56 15.22
N LEU A 262 -7.60 -2.81 14.74
CA LEU A 262 -8.62 -3.78 15.15
C LEU A 262 -8.53 -4.09 16.64
N LYS A 263 -7.32 -4.28 17.18
CA LYS A 263 -7.12 -4.50 18.61
C LYS A 263 -7.63 -3.33 19.44
N TRP A 264 -7.33 -2.10 19.04
CA TRP A 264 -7.87 -0.89 19.69
C TRP A 264 -9.41 -0.90 19.71
N PHE A 265 -10.05 -1.23 18.59
CA PHE A 265 -11.51 -1.29 18.51
C PHE A 265 -12.10 -2.37 19.44
N LEU A 266 -11.52 -3.56 19.42
CA LEU A 266 -11.99 -4.67 20.25
C LEU A 266 -11.80 -4.38 21.74
N ASP A 267 -10.63 -3.86 22.14
CA ASP A 267 -10.32 -3.57 23.54
C ASP A 267 -11.15 -2.41 24.10
N LYS A 268 -11.41 -1.37 23.28
CA LYS A 268 -11.93 -0.09 23.80
C LYS A 268 -13.38 0.20 23.41
N CYS A 269 -13.87 -0.37 22.30
CA CYS A 269 -15.19 -0.04 21.75
C CYS A 269 -16.16 -1.23 21.82
N TRP A 270 -15.70 -2.46 21.56
CA TRP A 270 -16.56 -3.62 21.32
C TRP A 270 -17.49 -3.94 22.48
N THR A 271 -16.98 -4.02 23.69
CA THR A 271 -17.80 -4.30 24.89
C THR A 271 -18.90 -3.25 25.08
N ARG A 272 -18.59 -1.96 24.87
CA ARG A 272 -19.60 -0.88 24.97
C ARG A 272 -20.69 -1.02 23.91
N LEU A 273 -20.31 -1.42 22.71
CA LEU A 273 -21.26 -1.62 21.60
C LEU A 273 -22.21 -2.80 21.92
N LEU A 274 -21.68 -3.90 22.45
CA LEU A 274 -22.48 -5.06 22.89
C LEU A 274 -23.38 -4.74 24.08
N GLN A 275 -22.99 -3.82 24.96
CA GLN A 275 -23.86 -3.30 26.03
C GLN A 275 -25.04 -2.48 25.49
N ALA A 276 -24.82 -1.73 24.41
CA ALA A 276 -25.88 -1.00 23.73
C ALA A 276 -26.84 -1.93 22.96
N ASP A 277 -26.30 -2.96 22.32
CA ASP A 277 -27.10 -4.00 21.65
C ASP A 277 -26.26 -5.29 21.50
N LYS A 278 -26.67 -6.35 22.20
CA LYS A 278 -25.98 -7.64 22.21
C LYS A 278 -25.97 -8.38 20.86
N ASN A 279 -26.76 -7.93 19.89
CA ASN A 279 -26.88 -8.55 18.58
C ASN A 279 -25.86 -8.01 17.56
N TYR A 280 -24.98 -7.06 17.94
CA TYR A 280 -23.88 -6.68 17.07
C TYR A 280 -22.97 -7.87 16.79
N HIS A 281 -22.60 -8.00 15.51
CA HIS A 281 -21.64 -9.00 15.03
C HIS A 281 -20.55 -8.31 14.21
N LEU A 282 -19.29 -8.72 14.38
CA LEU A 282 -18.15 -8.22 13.62
C LEU A 282 -17.55 -9.33 12.76
N ARG A 283 -17.53 -9.11 11.47
CA ARG A 283 -16.85 -9.95 10.48
C ARG A 283 -15.50 -9.36 10.10
N ILE A 284 -14.43 -10.11 10.33
CA ILE A 284 -13.06 -9.75 9.98
C ILE A 284 -12.68 -10.48 8.69
N ILE A 285 -12.31 -9.70 7.67
CA ILE A 285 -12.03 -10.17 6.31
C ILE A 285 -10.56 -9.89 6.00
N GLY A 286 -9.83 -10.92 5.60
CA GLY A 286 -8.40 -10.87 5.32
C GLY A 286 -7.67 -12.08 5.90
N LYS A 287 -6.42 -12.26 5.53
CA LYS A 287 -5.60 -13.36 6.04
C LYS A 287 -5.07 -13.00 7.43
N TRP A 288 -5.48 -13.76 8.44
CA TRP A 288 -5.04 -13.65 9.83
C TRP A 288 -4.33 -14.94 10.24
N SER A 289 -3.35 -14.83 11.13
CA SER A 289 -2.66 -15.98 11.72
C SER A 289 -3.61 -16.76 12.63
N GLU A 290 -3.43 -18.07 12.71
CA GLU A 290 -4.23 -18.94 13.59
C GLU A 290 -4.13 -18.52 15.06
N GLU A 291 -2.98 -18.06 15.50
CA GLU A 291 -2.75 -17.53 16.84
C GLU A 291 -3.64 -16.32 17.13
N ASN A 292 -3.69 -15.33 16.23
CA ASN A 292 -4.51 -14.14 16.40
C ASN A 292 -6.01 -14.48 16.30
N ILE A 293 -6.40 -15.37 15.39
CA ILE A 293 -7.78 -15.85 15.26
C ILE A 293 -8.24 -16.49 16.57
N THR A 294 -7.46 -17.43 17.11
CA THR A 294 -7.77 -18.14 18.36
C THR A 294 -7.86 -17.15 19.53
N THR A 295 -6.90 -16.25 19.64
CA THR A 295 -6.84 -15.25 20.72
C THR A 295 -8.07 -14.34 20.67
N PHE A 296 -8.37 -13.72 19.54
CA PHE A 296 -9.48 -12.77 19.45
C PHE A 296 -10.85 -13.43 19.55
N SER A 297 -11.02 -14.64 18.97
CA SER A 297 -12.28 -15.39 19.08
C SER A 297 -12.57 -15.84 20.51
N SER A 298 -11.54 -16.11 21.33
CA SER A 298 -11.70 -16.48 22.73
C SER A 298 -12.01 -15.28 23.64
N LEU A 299 -11.50 -14.10 23.32
CA LEU A 299 -11.62 -12.90 24.14
C LEU A 299 -12.88 -12.06 23.82
N TYR A 300 -13.33 -12.07 22.56
CA TYR A 300 -14.40 -11.18 22.12
C TYR A 300 -15.56 -11.97 21.52
N PRO A 301 -16.74 -11.97 22.16
CA PRO A 301 -17.93 -12.65 21.63
C PRO A 301 -18.43 -11.96 20.36
N ASN A 302 -19.15 -12.70 19.50
CA ASN A 302 -19.74 -12.23 18.25
C ASN A 302 -18.72 -11.68 17.23
N VAL A 303 -17.48 -12.17 17.26
CA VAL A 303 -16.43 -11.86 16.28
C VAL A 303 -16.17 -13.10 15.44
N SER A 304 -16.14 -12.94 14.11
CA SER A 304 -15.84 -14.02 13.17
C SER A 304 -14.79 -13.62 12.15
N PHE A 305 -14.00 -14.60 11.70
CA PHE A 305 -12.95 -14.43 10.70
C PHE A 305 -13.32 -15.20 9.42
N SER A 306 -13.41 -14.48 8.29
CA SER A 306 -13.76 -15.07 7.00
C SER A 306 -12.53 -15.46 6.15
N GLY A 307 -11.31 -15.17 6.62
CA GLY A 307 -10.13 -15.35 5.80
C GLY A 307 -10.08 -14.42 4.58
N PHE A 308 -9.28 -14.79 3.59
CA PHE A 308 -9.26 -14.11 2.30
C PHE A 308 -10.53 -14.43 1.51
N VAL A 309 -11.14 -13.41 0.92
CA VAL A 309 -12.35 -13.56 0.09
C VAL A 309 -12.04 -13.09 -1.34
N GLU A 310 -12.47 -13.85 -2.33
CA GLU A 310 -12.29 -13.49 -3.74
C GLU A 310 -13.21 -12.32 -4.16
N ASN A 311 -14.41 -12.28 -3.60
CA ASN A 311 -15.41 -11.25 -3.87
C ASN A 311 -15.68 -10.42 -2.62
N LEU A 312 -14.98 -9.29 -2.51
CA LEU A 312 -15.11 -8.38 -1.38
C LEU A 312 -16.50 -7.75 -1.33
N GLU A 313 -17.09 -7.37 -2.47
CA GLU A 313 -18.42 -6.78 -2.55
C GLU A 313 -19.46 -7.67 -1.85
N SER A 314 -19.48 -8.95 -2.20
CA SER A 314 -20.40 -9.91 -1.58
C SER A 314 -20.16 -10.09 -0.08
N ALA A 315 -18.89 -10.04 0.36
CA ALA A 315 -18.52 -10.25 1.74
C ALA A 315 -18.88 -9.08 2.67
N ILE A 316 -18.84 -7.84 2.17
CA ILE A 316 -19.16 -6.63 2.95
C ILE A 316 -20.56 -6.08 2.68
N LYS A 317 -21.27 -6.68 1.74
CA LYS A 317 -22.65 -6.29 1.45
C LYS A 317 -23.51 -6.35 2.72
N ASN A 318 -24.36 -5.33 2.90
CA ASN A 318 -25.25 -5.20 4.06
C ASN A 318 -24.52 -5.06 5.41
N THR A 319 -23.30 -4.54 5.43
CA THR A 319 -22.58 -4.25 6.67
C THR A 319 -22.37 -2.74 6.86
N ILE A 320 -21.94 -2.35 8.06
CA ILE A 320 -21.27 -1.07 8.30
C ILE A 320 -19.78 -1.38 8.41
N MET A 321 -18.96 -0.77 7.54
CA MET A 321 -17.51 -0.96 7.62
C MET A 321 -16.91 -0.12 8.73
N ILE A 322 -16.07 -0.72 9.56
CA ILE A 322 -15.25 -0.01 10.52
C ILE A 322 -13.81 0.10 10.03
N VAL A 323 -13.23 1.29 10.16
CA VAL A 323 -11.84 1.59 9.79
C VAL A 323 -11.14 2.24 10.99
N PRO A 324 -10.90 1.49 12.08
CA PRO A 324 -10.39 1.99 13.34
C PRO A 324 -8.85 2.15 13.33
N ILE A 325 -8.28 2.62 12.23
CA ILE A 325 -6.84 2.74 12.02
C ILE A 325 -6.33 3.95 12.79
N THR A 326 -5.48 3.73 13.77
CA THR A 326 -4.92 4.77 14.64
C THR A 326 -3.50 5.17 14.26
N ILE A 327 -2.83 4.38 13.45
CA ILE A 327 -1.45 4.59 12.98
C ILE A 327 -1.34 4.26 11.49
N GLY A 328 -0.39 4.86 10.79
CA GLY A 328 -0.08 4.57 9.39
C GLY A 328 -0.14 5.80 8.49
N SER A 329 0.33 5.65 7.26
CA SER A 329 0.32 6.65 6.18
C SER A 329 -0.28 6.08 4.90
N GLY A 330 -0.42 6.90 3.86
CA GLY A 330 -0.96 6.48 2.56
C GLY A 330 -2.50 6.38 2.53
N ILE A 331 -3.03 6.20 1.32
CA ILE A 331 -4.47 6.07 1.09
C ILE A 331 -5.00 4.72 1.58
N ARG A 332 -6.07 4.74 2.36
CA ARG A 332 -6.77 3.53 2.82
C ARG A 332 -7.75 3.05 1.74
N MET A 333 -7.27 2.18 0.85
CA MET A 333 -8.08 1.64 -0.25
C MET A 333 -9.43 1.10 0.22
N LYS A 334 -9.51 0.49 1.41
CA LYS A 334 -10.76 -0.01 1.99
C LYS A 334 -11.86 1.07 2.16
N ILE A 335 -11.48 2.34 2.38
CA ILE A 335 -12.45 3.46 2.43
C ILE A 335 -12.96 3.77 1.04
N LEU A 336 -12.06 3.82 0.04
CA LEU A 336 -12.45 4.03 -1.35
C LEU A 336 -13.33 2.89 -1.85
N GLU A 337 -13.00 1.65 -1.51
CA GLU A 337 -13.79 0.46 -1.83
C GLU A 337 -15.18 0.51 -1.17
N ALA A 338 -15.25 0.83 0.14
CA ALA A 338 -16.53 0.97 0.83
C ALA A 338 -17.42 2.03 0.19
N ALA A 339 -16.87 3.23 -0.05
CA ALA A 339 -17.60 4.33 -0.67
C ALA A 339 -18.08 3.99 -2.09
N ASN A 340 -17.23 3.33 -2.89
CA ASN A 340 -17.52 2.88 -4.24
C ASN A 340 -18.60 1.78 -4.28
N LEU A 341 -18.61 0.88 -3.30
CA LEU A 341 -19.57 -0.22 -3.18
C LEU A 341 -20.85 0.17 -2.44
N GLY A 342 -20.99 1.44 -2.05
CA GLY A 342 -22.15 1.92 -1.30
C GLY A 342 -22.27 1.34 0.10
N ILE A 343 -21.15 1.10 0.76
CA ILE A 343 -21.09 0.60 2.13
C ILE A 343 -20.87 1.79 3.08
N PRO A 344 -21.77 2.04 4.05
CA PRO A 344 -21.56 3.10 5.04
C PRO A 344 -20.39 2.73 5.95
N PHE A 345 -19.60 3.72 6.37
CA PHE A 345 -18.42 3.43 7.19
C PHE A 345 -18.21 4.46 8.30
N VAL A 346 -17.55 3.97 9.36
CA VAL A 346 -17.00 4.78 10.45
C VAL A 346 -15.48 4.63 10.42
N SER A 347 -14.77 5.74 10.49
CA SER A 347 -13.29 5.74 10.49
C SER A 347 -12.75 6.63 11.60
N THR A 348 -11.48 6.43 11.96
CA THR A 348 -10.69 7.45 12.65
C THR A 348 -10.24 8.51 11.64
N SER A 349 -9.82 9.67 12.12
CA SER A 349 -9.21 10.72 11.28
C SER A 349 -7.95 10.22 10.60
N VAL A 350 -7.11 9.45 11.30
CA VAL A 350 -5.92 8.78 10.73
C VAL A 350 -6.32 7.76 9.66
N GLY A 351 -7.38 6.98 9.89
CA GLY A 351 -7.90 6.03 8.90
C GLY A 351 -8.36 6.69 7.61
N ALA A 352 -8.91 7.90 7.67
CA ALA A 352 -9.41 8.66 6.53
C ALA A 352 -8.37 9.64 5.94
N GLU A 353 -7.15 9.68 6.47
CA GLU A 353 -6.11 10.60 6.02
C GLU A 353 -5.85 10.49 4.51
N GLY A 354 -5.75 11.63 3.83
CA GLY A 354 -5.51 11.70 2.39
C GLY A 354 -6.74 11.48 1.50
N ILE A 355 -7.90 11.14 2.07
CA ILE A 355 -9.17 11.02 1.37
C ILE A 355 -10.07 12.20 1.79
N PRO A 356 -10.64 13.00 0.86
CA PRO A 356 -11.38 14.22 1.19
C PRO A 356 -12.80 13.94 1.72
N VAL A 357 -12.96 12.86 2.52
CA VAL A 357 -14.23 12.59 3.20
C VAL A 357 -14.44 13.56 4.36
N GLN A 358 -15.67 13.90 4.60
CA GLN A 358 -16.10 14.81 5.68
C GLN A 358 -17.06 14.07 6.59
N SER A 359 -16.80 14.15 7.91
CA SER A 359 -17.69 13.62 8.94
C SER A 359 -19.07 14.28 8.87
N GLY A 360 -20.12 13.50 8.97
CA GLY A 360 -21.52 13.99 8.88
C GLY A 360 -22.02 14.22 7.45
N LYS A 361 -21.17 14.04 6.43
CA LYS A 361 -21.55 14.18 5.01
C LYS A 361 -21.34 12.89 4.20
N HIS A 362 -20.15 12.28 4.31
CA HIS A 362 -19.77 11.10 3.55
C HIS A 362 -19.68 9.86 4.46
N CYS A 363 -19.37 10.06 5.73
CA CYS A 363 -19.14 9.05 6.75
C CYS A 363 -19.24 9.68 8.15
N LEU A 364 -18.88 8.91 9.18
CA LEU A 364 -18.59 9.47 10.51
C LEU A 364 -17.12 9.23 10.84
N LEU A 365 -16.46 10.28 11.36
CA LEU A 365 -15.08 10.24 11.84
C LEU A 365 -15.08 10.40 13.36
N ALA A 366 -14.34 9.50 14.03
CA ALA A 366 -14.24 9.50 15.48
C ALA A 366 -12.90 8.90 15.95
N ASP A 367 -12.18 9.60 16.80
CA ASP A 367 -10.86 9.20 17.30
C ASP A 367 -10.89 8.67 18.74
N LYS A 368 -11.94 9.00 19.48
CA LYS A 368 -12.14 8.51 20.85
C LYS A 368 -13.05 7.28 20.85
N PRO A 369 -12.81 6.30 21.74
CA PRO A 369 -13.63 5.09 21.80
C PRO A 369 -15.12 5.34 21.99
N SER A 370 -15.52 6.30 22.87
CA SER A 370 -16.91 6.69 23.07
C SER A 370 -17.55 7.18 21.79
N ASP A 371 -16.86 8.10 21.13
CA ASP A 371 -17.37 8.77 19.93
C ASP A 371 -17.47 7.80 18.74
N PHE A 372 -16.54 6.81 18.69
CA PHE A 372 -16.56 5.76 17.67
C PHE A 372 -17.76 4.82 17.84
N VAL A 373 -18.08 4.46 19.09
CA VAL A 373 -19.30 3.70 19.42
C VAL A 373 -20.54 4.51 19.05
N ASP A 374 -20.62 5.78 19.45
CA ASP A 374 -21.76 6.66 19.14
C ASP A 374 -21.92 6.84 17.63
N ALA A 375 -20.84 6.92 16.87
CA ALA A 375 -20.87 6.98 15.41
C ALA A 375 -21.49 5.71 14.79
N ILE A 376 -21.12 4.52 15.29
CA ILE A 376 -21.73 3.27 14.84
C ILE A 376 -23.23 3.25 15.17
N LEU A 377 -23.61 3.63 16.40
CA LEU A 377 -25.01 3.67 16.83
C LEU A 377 -25.85 4.65 15.98
N GLN A 378 -25.28 5.79 15.61
CA GLN A 378 -25.96 6.74 14.69
C GLN A 378 -26.27 6.13 13.32
N LEU A 379 -25.44 5.18 12.85
CA LEU A 379 -25.70 4.48 11.57
C LEU A 379 -26.80 3.41 11.66
N LYS A 380 -27.47 3.22 12.82
CA LYS A 380 -28.75 2.50 12.88
C LYS A 380 -29.85 3.23 12.10
N GLU A 381 -29.74 4.56 11.95
CA GLU A 381 -30.71 5.37 11.20
C GLU A 381 -30.54 5.13 9.69
N HIS A 382 -31.54 4.52 9.05
CA HIS A 382 -31.56 4.20 7.63
C HIS A 382 -31.35 5.43 6.72
N LYS A 383 -32.04 6.54 7.01
CA LYS A 383 -31.92 7.78 6.23
C LYS A 383 -30.50 8.32 6.22
N LYS A 384 -29.81 8.26 7.37
CA LYS A 384 -28.43 8.72 7.52
C LYS A 384 -27.47 7.84 6.70
N ARG A 385 -27.63 6.50 6.76
CA ARG A 385 -26.83 5.59 5.93
C ARG A 385 -27.02 5.87 4.45
N THR A 386 -28.26 6.01 3.98
CA THR A 386 -28.56 6.30 2.56
C THR A 386 -27.89 7.58 2.10
N LEU A 387 -27.99 8.65 2.89
CA LEU A 387 -27.39 9.94 2.57
C LEU A 387 -25.85 9.82 2.46
N PHE A 388 -25.20 9.17 3.42
CA PHE A 388 -23.74 9.02 3.42
C PHE A 388 -23.26 8.17 2.26
N ILE A 389 -23.93 7.07 1.96
CA ILE A 389 -23.63 6.21 0.81
C ILE A 389 -23.66 7.02 -0.49
N GLN A 390 -24.74 7.76 -0.75
CA GLN A 390 -24.89 8.57 -1.96
C GLN A 390 -23.76 9.62 -2.08
N LYS A 391 -23.49 10.34 -0.99
CA LYS A 391 -22.47 11.40 -0.98
C LYS A 391 -21.05 10.85 -1.09
N ALA A 392 -20.77 9.73 -0.42
CA ALA A 392 -19.46 9.07 -0.52
C ALA A 392 -19.21 8.49 -1.92
N HIS A 393 -20.24 7.86 -2.51
CA HIS A 393 -20.14 7.33 -3.87
C HIS A 393 -19.90 8.44 -4.90
N GLN A 394 -20.65 9.55 -4.81
CA GLN A 394 -20.42 10.72 -5.68
C GLN A 394 -19.00 11.26 -5.56
N LEU A 395 -18.45 11.33 -4.34
CA LEU A 395 -17.06 11.73 -4.12
C LEU A 395 -16.06 10.80 -4.86
N ILE A 396 -16.34 9.49 -4.88
CA ILE A 396 -15.49 8.52 -5.58
C ILE A 396 -15.58 8.71 -7.10
N GLU A 397 -16.78 8.85 -7.64
CA GLU A 397 -16.96 9.08 -9.07
C GLU A 397 -16.25 10.34 -9.55
N ASP A 398 -16.35 11.43 -8.79
CA ASP A 398 -15.76 12.72 -9.15
C ASP A 398 -14.23 12.72 -9.12
N ASN A 399 -13.60 11.98 -8.16
CA ASN A 399 -12.19 12.14 -7.85
C ASN A 399 -11.35 10.87 -8.01
N TYR A 400 -11.95 9.67 -7.96
CA TYR A 400 -11.24 8.39 -7.90
C TYR A 400 -11.66 7.43 -9.02
N SER A 401 -12.32 7.93 -10.08
CA SER A 401 -12.61 7.16 -11.28
C SER A 401 -11.37 6.98 -12.16
N LEU A 402 -11.41 6.01 -13.08
CA LEU A 402 -10.33 5.78 -14.05
C LEU A 402 -10.10 7.03 -14.92
N GLU A 403 -11.17 7.68 -15.33
CA GLU A 403 -11.14 8.90 -16.15
C GLU A 403 -10.49 10.07 -15.40
N ALA A 404 -10.77 10.20 -14.09
CA ALA A 404 -10.12 11.21 -13.26
C ALA A 404 -8.61 10.96 -13.14
N LEU A 405 -8.21 9.70 -12.89
CA LEU A 405 -6.80 9.30 -12.86
C LEU A 405 -6.14 9.53 -14.22
N GLN A 406 -6.78 9.13 -15.31
CA GLN A 406 -6.25 9.30 -16.67
C GLN A 406 -5.97 10.77 -16.96
N ARG A 407 -6.94 11.67 -16.74
CA ARG A 407 -6.73 13.12 -16.90
C ARG A 407 -5.53 13.63 -16.08
N ASN A 408 -5.43 13.22 -14.82
CA ASN A 408 -4.34 13.62 -13.93
C ASN A 408 -2.99 13.10 -14.41
N ARG A 409 -2.89 11.82 -14.75
CA ARG A 409 -1.65 11.17 -15.22
C ARG A 409 -1.20 11.70 -16.57
N LEU A 410 -2.09 11.89 -17.52
CA LEU A 410 -1.77 12.47 -18.82
C LEU A 410 -1.26 13.91 -18.70
N ALA A 411 -1.87 14.72 -17.82
CA ALA A 411 -1.38 16.07 -17.54
C ALA A 411 0.04 16.04 -16.94
N LEU A 412 0.32 15.12 -16.01
CA LEU A 412 1.66 14.93 -15.47
C LEU A 412 2.68 14.59 -16.57
N TYR A 413 2.43 13.53 -17.33
CA TYR A 413 3.37 13.10 -18.38
C TYR A 413 3.54 14.15 -19.49
N ALA A 414 2.47 14.86 -19.87
CA ALA A 414 2.59 15.98 -20.78
C ALA A 414 3.54 17.07 -20.23
N SER A 415 3.48 17.36 -18.92
CA SER A 415 4.40 18.31 -18.29
C SER A 415 5.87 17.85 -18.26
N ILE A 416 6.10 16.53 -18.28
CA ILE A 416 7.44 15.92 -18.31
C ILE A 416 8.06 15.98 -19.71
N PHE A 417 7.26 15.70 -20.75
CA PHE A 417 7.74 15.54 -22.12
C PHE A 417 7.64 16.81 -22.99
N ASN A 418 6.80 17.78 -22.63
CA ASN A 418 6.60 19.01 -23.42
C ASN A 418 7.53 20.18 -23.00
N LYS A 419 8.63 19.89 -22.32
CA LYS A 419 9.63 20.90 -21.91
C LYS A 419 10.91 20.79 -22.69
#